data_a6efc41a313efc47ef4bb8a3b64a7fc9
#
_entry.id   a6efc41a313efc47ef4bb8a3b64a7fc9
#
_cell.length_a   1.000
_cell.length_b   1.000
_cell.length_c   1.000
_cell.angle_alpha   90.00
_cell.angle_beta   90.00
_cell.angle_gamma   90.00
#
_symmetry.space_group_name_H-M   'P 1'
#
loop_
_entity.id
_entity.type
_entity.pdbx_description
1 polymer ?
#
loop_
_entity_poly.entity_id
_entity_poly.type
_entity_poly.pdbx_seq_one_letter_code
_entity_poly.pdbx_strand_id
1 'polypeptide(L)'
;MKTSEIIVFIVYLLCMLGIGIFFFVKNRNSGEKTYFLGGREMGPWVAALSAGASDMSAWVLMGLPTSIYALGLGQVWIPVGLAIGYTISWLLEAPRLRKFSIVANDSITIPQYLTNRFLSKSLALQVICAIVFLVAYTIYAASSVKACGTLFHTVIGMDPQIAMYLAAVVIVGYTCLLYTSDAAD
;
A
#
# COMPACT_ATOMS: atom_id res chain seq x y z
N MET A 1 22.89 6.53 -18.67
CA MET A 1 21.86 5.46 -18.82
C MET A 1 21.95 4.81 -20.18
N LYS A 2 21.80 3.49 -20.22
CA LYS A 2 21.62 2.78 -21.48
C LYS A 2 20.19 3.00 -21.96
N THR A 3 20.00 3.30 -23.22
CA THR A 3 18.68 3.50 -23.86
C THR A 3 17.72 2.35 -23.54
N SER A 4 18.25 1.14 -23.37
CA SER A 4 17.49 -0.06 -23.00
C SER A 4 16.80 0.04 -21.62
N GLU A 5 17.42 0.70 -20.66
CA GLU A 5 16.86 0.84 -19.30
C GLU A 5 15.64 1.78 -19.29
N ILE A 6 15.71 2.86 -20.08
CA ILE A 6 14.60 3.81 -20.24
C ILE A 6 13.42 3.12 -20.94
N ILE A 7 13.70 2.35 -21.98
CA ILE A 7 12.66 1.64 -22.74
C ILE A 7 11.93 0.65 -21.83
N VAL A 8 12.67 -0.16 -21.06
CA VAL A 8 12.06 -1.12 -20.12
C VAL A 8 11.19 -0.41 -19.07
N PHE A 9 11.68 0.72 -18.56
CA PHE A 9 10.92 1.50 -17.57
C PHE A 9 9.63 2.09 -18.17
N ILE A 10 9.68 2.65 -19.36
CA ILE A 10 8.49 3.19 -20.06
C ILE A 10 7.49 2.07 -20.36
N VAL A 11 7.96 0.91 -20.85
CA VAL A 11 7.10 -0.25 -21.11
C VAL A 11 6.42 -0.72 -19.83
N TYR A 12 7.16 -0.81 -18.73
CA TYR A 12 6.59 -1.16 -17.41
C TYR A 12 5.49 -0.19 -16.99
N LEU A 13 5.74 1.12 -17.06
CA LEU A 13 4.73 2.13 -16.72
C LEU A 13 3.49 2.04 -17.60
N LEU A 14 3.67 1.85 -18.90
CA LEU A 14 2.54 1.69 -19.84
C LEU A 14 1.73 0.42 -19.53
N CYS A 15 2.39 -0.68 -19.21
CA CYS A 15 1.71 -1.91 -18.79
C CYS A 15 0.90 -1.69 -17.52
N MET A 16 1.47 -1.04 -16.49
CA MET A 16 0.80 -0.75 -15.24
C MET A 16 -0.42 0.16 -15.45
N LEU A 17 -0.28 1.23 -16.20
CA LEU A 17 -1.40 2.12 -16.54
C LEU A 17 -2.47 1.40 -17.37
N GLY A 18 -2.06 0.54 -18.32
CA GLY A 18 -2.97 -0.27 -19.12
C GLY A 18 -3.82 -1.23 -18.28
N ILE A 19 -3.20 -1.90 -17.30
CA ILE A 19 -3.92 -2.75 -16.33
C ILE A 19 -4.89 -1.90 -15.52
N GLY A 20 -4.46 -0.75 -15.01
CA GLY A 20 -5.31 0.16 -14.25
C GLY A 20 -6.54 0.61 -15.03
N ILE A 21 -6.36 1.05 -16.26
CA ILE A 21 -7.46 1.47 -17.14
C ILE A 21 -8.41 0.30 -17.45
N PHE A 22 -7.86 -0.88 -17.71
CA PHE A 22 -8.67 -2.08 -17.98
C PHE A 22 -9.61 -2.40 -16.82
N PHE A 23 -9.08 -2.44 -15.59
CA PHE A 23 -9.91 -2.70 -14.40
C PHE A 23 -10.86 -1.55 -14.08
N PHE A 24 -10.46 -0.29 -14.29
CA PHE A 24 -11.33 0.87 -14.15
C PHE A 24 -12.57 0.78 -15.07
N VAL A 25 -12.36 0.48 -16.33
CA VAL A 25 -13.47 0.34 -17.29
C VAL A 25 -14.36 -0.85 -16.96
N LYS A 26 -13.76 -1.98 -16.57
CA LYS A 26 -14.49 -3.20 -16.22
C LYS A 26 -15.37 -3.03 -14.96
N ASN A 27 -14.89 -2.30 -13.96
CA ASN A 27 -15.55 -2.19 -12.66
C ASN A 27 -16.22 -0.84 -12.42
N ARG A 28 -16.43 -0.04 -13.46
CA ARG A 28 -16.98 1.32 -13.38
C ARG A 28 -18.32 1.45 -12.64
N ASN A 29 -19.13 0.39 -12.62
CA ASN A 29 -20.45 0.38 -11.98
C ASN A 29 -20.44 -0.34 -10.61
N SER A 30 -19.29 -0.67 -10.07
CA SER A 30 -19.17 -1.35 -8.79
C SER A 30 -19.30 -0.35 -7.62
N GLY A 31 -19.93 -0.79 -6.52
CA GLY A 31 -20.13 0.05 -5.33
C GLY A 31 -18.86 0.24 -4.49
N GLU A 32 -18.97 1.06 -3.44
CA GLU A 32 -17.87 1.37 -2.50
C GLU A 32 -17.19 0.14 -1.92
N LYS A 33 -17.94 -0.92 -1.61
CA LYS A 33 -17.38 -2.16 -1.06
C LYS A 33 -16.45 -2.88 -2.03
N THR A 34 -16.74 -2.80 -3.33
CA THR A 34 -15.88 -3.38 -4.36
C THR A 34 -14.62 -2.53 -4.52
N TYR A 35 -14.74 -1.23 -4.32
CA TYR A 35 -13.61 -0.30 -4.37
C TYR A 35 -12.62 -0.52 -3.21
N PHE A 36 -13.10 -0.54 -1.97
CA PHE A 36 -12.23 -0.64 -0.80
C PHE A 36 -11.85 -2.07 -0.39
N LEU A 37 -12.66 -3.06 -0.72
CA LEU A 37 -12.50 -4.44 -0.24
C LEU A 37 -12.40 -5.46 -1.37
N GLY A 38 -12.23 -5.04 -2.63
CA GLY A 38 -12.24 -5.95 -3.78
C GLY A 38 -13.49 -6.86 -3.84
N GLY A 39 -14.63 -6.41 -3.26
CA GLY A 39 -15.84 -7.21 -3.10
C GLY A 39 -15.72 -8.37 -2.12
N ARG A 40 -14.58 -8.52 -1.41
CA ARG A 40 -14.22 -9.65 -0.55
C ARG A 40 -14.19 -11.01 -1.30
N GLU A 41 -14.07 -10.98 -2.62
CA GLU A 41 -14.06 -12.15 -3.50
C GLU A 41 -12.65 -12.48 -4.03
N MET A 42 -11.63 -11.78 -3.57
CA MET A 42 -10.26 -11.99 -4.02
C MET A 42 -9.75 -13.38 -3.62
N GLY A 43 -9.13 -14.06 -4.57
CA GLY A 43 -8.50 -15.35 -4.31
C GLY A 43 -7.27 -15.22 -3.40
N PRO A 44 -6.90 -16.28 -2.66
CA PRO A 44 -5.83 -16.22 -1.65
C PRO A 44 -4.47 -15.82 -2.22
N TRP A 45 -4.16 -16.20 -3.45
CA TRP A 45 -2.91 -15.81 -4.12
C TRP A 45 -2.88 -14.32 -4.49
N VAL A 46 -4.00 -13.80 -4.99
CA VAL A 46 -4.10 -12.38 -5.36
C VAL A 46 -4.03 -11.53 -4.11
N ALA A 47 -4.75 -11.89 -3.05
CA ALA A 47 -4.72 -11.19 -1.78
C ALA A 47 -3.29 -11.18 -1.16
N ALA A 48 -2.60 -12.33 -1.16
CA ALA A 48 -1.25 -12.43 -0.60
C ALA A 48 -0.22 -11.60 -1.40
N LEU A 49 -0.31 -11.61 -2.75
CA LEU A 49 0.58 -10.82 -3.60
C LEU A 49 0.29 -9.33 -3.49
N SER A 50 -0.99 -8.94 -3.40
CA SER A 50 -1.42 -7.56 -3.23
C SER A 50 -0.95 -7.02 -1.87
N ALA A 51 -1.21 -7.74 -0.78
CA ALA A 51 -0.75 -7.36 0.55
C ALA A 51 0.78 -7.21 0.60
N GLY A 52 1.51 -8.18 0.05
CA GLY A 52 2.97 -8.11 -0.03
C GLY A 52 3.48 -6.91 -0.84
N ALA A 53 2.82 -6.58 -1.96
CA ALA A 53 3.19 -5.44 -2.79
C ALA A 53 2.89 -4.10 -2.10
N SER A 54 1.76 -4.01 -1.39
CA SER A 54 1.34 -2.78 -0.68
C SER A 54 2.20 -2.51 0.56
N ASP A 55 2.65 -3.55 1.26
CA ASP A 55 3.46 -3.43 2.47
C ASP A 55 4.95 -3.14 2.18
N MET A 56 5.44 -3.53 1.00
CA MET A 56 6.81 -3.28 0.59
C MET A 56 7.05 -1.81 0.23
N SER A 57 7.55 -1.06 1.21
CA SER A 57 7.94 0.35 1.02
C SER A 57 9.40 0.49 0.57
N ALA A 58 9.82 1.74 0.32
CA ALA A 58 11.22 2.09 0.09
C ALA A 58 12.18 1.63 1.22
N TRP A 59 11.66 1.38 2.42
CA TRP A 59 12.42 0.80 3.53
C TRP A 59 12.99 -0.57 3.17
N VAL A 60 12.22 -1.45 2.54
CA VAL A 60 12.69 -2.80 2.18
C VAL A 60 13.77 -2.74 1.11
N LEU A 61 13.65 -1.82 0.14
CA LEU A 61 14.62 -1.70 -0.96
C LEU A 61 15.89 -0.95 -0.59
N MET A 62 15.79 0.10 0.20
CA MET A 62 16.92 0.99 0.49
C MET A 62 17.30 1.00 1.97
N GLY A 63 16.32 1.08 2.87
CA GLY A 63 16.58 1.21 4.30
C GLY A 63 17.19 -0.05 4.91
N LEU A 64 16.61 -1.20 4.62
CA LEU A 64 17.08 -2.46 5.18
C LEU A 64 18.50 -2.86 4.69
N PRO A 65 18.79 -2.85 3.38
CA PRO A 65 20.16 -3.11 2.91
C PRO A 65 21.17 -2.11 3.46
N THR A 66 20.83 -0.83 3.50
CA THR A 66 21.69 0.20 4.05
C THR A 66 21.95 0.00 5.54
N SER A 67 20.94 -0.40 6.32
CA SER A 67 21.09 -0.66 7.75
C SER A 67 21.98 -1.87 8.01
N ILE A 68 21.85 -2.93 7.22
CA ILE A 68 22.73 -4.11 7.32
C ILE A 68 24.17 -3.76 6.96
N TYR A 69 24.36 -2.95 5.90
CA TYR A 69 25.68 -2.49 5.49
C TYR A 69 26.35 -1.61 6.55
N ALA A 70 25.61 -0.68 7.15
CA ALA A 70 26.15 0.29 8.11
C ALA A 70 26.32 -0.28 9.53
N LEU A 71 25.38 -1.13 10.00
CA LEU A 71 25.30 -1.62 11.37
C LEU A 71 25.66 -3.12 11.53
N GLY A 72 25.93 -3.79 10.41
CA GLY A 72 26.35 -5.17 10.39
C GLY A 72 25.20 -6.19 10.44
N LEU A 73 25.60 -7.48 10.52
CA LEU A 73 24.70 -8.64 10.42
C LEU A 73 23.62 -8.72 11.52
N GLY A 74 23.77 -7.99 12.62
CA GLY A 74 22.75 -7.93 13.67
C GLY A 74 21.38 -7.43 13.15
N GLN A 75 21.38 -6.64 12.09
CA GLN A 75 20.16 -6.13 11.46
C GLN A 75 19.37 -7.19 10.67
N VAL A 76 19.96 -8.34 10.39
CA VAL A 76 19.28 -9.48 9.72
C VAL A 76 18.12 -10.02 10.56
N TRP A 77 18.13 -9.82 11.87
CA TRP A 77 17.01 -10.19 12.72
C TRP A 77 15.71 -9.40 12.42
N ILE A 78 15.82 -8.22 11.79
CA ILE A 78 14.63 -7.43 11.42
C ILE A 78 13.76 -8.19 10.39
N PRO A 79 14.29 -8.61 9.22
CA PRO A 79 13.48 -9.37 8.26
C PRO A 79 13.04 -10.74 8.79
N VAL A 80 13.81 -11.38 9.65
CA VAL A 80 13.40 -12.63 10.31
C VAL A 80 12.19 -12.38 11.23
N GLY A 81 12.26 -11.34 12.06
CA GLY A 81 11.15 -10.94 12.93
C GLY A 81 9.90 -10.55 12.15
N LEU A 82 10.06 -9.80 11.06
CA LEU A 82 8.97 -9.44 10.15
C LEU A 82 8.31 -10.67 9.52
N ALA A 83 9.09 -11.62 9.00
CA ALA A 83 8.56 -12.83 8.39
C ALA A 83 7.74 -13.66 9.38
N ILE A 84 8.24 -13.83 10.61
CA ILE A 84 7.53 -14.55 11.68
C ILE A 84 6.27 -13.79 12.08
N GLY A 85 6.39 -12.48 12.35
CA GLY A 85 5.27 -11.63 12.76
C GLY A 85 4.17 -11.58 11.71
N TYR A 86 4.53 -11.44 10.45
CA TYR A 86 3.61 -11.44 9.32
C TYR A 86 2.85 -12.77 9.22
N THR A 87 3.57 -13.89 9.33
CA THR A 87 2.95 -15.22 9.31
C THR A 87 1.96 -15.40 10.46
N ILE A 88 2.33 -15.00 11.67
CA ILE A 88 1.45 -15.08 12.84
C ILE A 88 0.21 -14.18 12.67
N SER A 89 0.38 -12.95 12.19
CA SER A 89 -0.71 -12.01 11.94
C SER A 89 -1.70 -12.57 10.91
N TRP A 90 -1.24 -13.13 9.81
CA TRP A 90 -2.12 -13.75 8.81
C TRP A 90 -2.85 -14.99 9.32
N LEU A 91 -2.24 -15.77 10.20
CA LEU A 91 -2.88 -16.96 10.76
C LEU A 91 -3.87 -16.65 11.88
N LEU A 92 -3.59 -15.65 12.72
CA LEU A 92 -4.38 -15.37 13.91
C LEU A 92 -5.28 -14.15 13.79
N GLU A 93 -4.77 -13.04 13.26
CA GLU A 93 -5.47 -11.76 13.24
C GLU A 93 -6.39 -11.62 12.04
N ALA A 94 -5.90 -11.88 10.84
CA ALA A 94 -6.63 -11.64 9.61
C ALA A 94 -7.97 -12.41 9.53
N PRO A 95 -8.04 -13.72 9.86
CA PRO A 95 -9.31 -14.45 9.84
C PRO A 95 -10.31 -13.94 10.88
N ARG A 96 -9.81 -13.52 12.05
CA ARG A 96 -10.64 -12.95 13.11
C ARG A 96 -11.17 -11.59 12.71
N LEU A 97 -10.29 -10.71 12.22
CA LEU A 97 -10.65 -9.37 11.78
C LEU A 97 -11.69 -9.42 10.66
N ARG A 98 -11.52 -10.31 9.69
CA ARG A 98 -12.49 -10.51 8.61
C ARG A 98 -13.88 -10.91 9.14
N LYS A 99 -13.93 -11.88 10.04
CA LYS A 99 -15.19 -12.32 10.64
C LYS A 99 -15.86 -11.24 11.48
N PHE A 100 -15.08 -10.59 12.34
CA PHE A 100 -15.59 -9.54 13.22
C PHE A 100 -15.98 -8.26 12.49
N SER A 101 -15.32 -7.89 11.40
CA SER A 101 -15.70 -6.72 10.60
C SER A 101 -17.07 -6.90 9.92
N ILE A 102 -17.38 -8.12 9.51
CA ILE A 102 -18.71 -8.45 8.94
C ILE A 102 -19.79 -8.33 10.02
N VAL A 103 -19.56 -8.92 11.21
CA VAL A 103 -20.51 -8.87 12.33
C VAL A 103 -20.66 -7.44 12.87
N ALA A 104 -19.59 -6.62 12.83
CA ALA A 104 -19.61 -5.22 13.22
C ALA A 104 -20.18 -4.31 12.12
N ASN A 105 -21.38 -4.62 11.65
CA ASN A 105 -22.13 -3.86 10.64
C ASN A 105 -21.38 -3.71 9.31
N ASP A 106 -20.66 -4.78 8.89
CA ASP A 106 -19.91 -4.84 7.63
C ASP A 106 -18.97 -3.64 7.44
N SER A 107 -18.20 -3.36 8.49
CA SER A 107 -17.31 -2.19 8.56
C SER A 107 -16.24 -2.26 7.48
N ILE A 108 -16.06 -1.16 6.74
CA ILE A 108 -15.10 -1.05 5.64
C ILE A 108 -13.74 -0.56 6.15
N THR A 109 -13.75 0.35 7.13
CA THR A 109 -12.53 0.95 7.67
C THR A 109 -12.30 0.57 9.12
N ILE A 110 -11.05 0.58 9.57
CA ILE A 110 -10.68 0.29 10.97
C ILE A 110 -11.35 1.28 11.95
N PRO A 111 -11.38 2.60 11.71
CA PRO A 111 -12.11 3.51 12.60
C PRO A 111 -13.59 3.17 12.72
N GLN A 112 -14.25 2.81 11.62
CA GLN A 112 -15.64 2.37 11.62
C GLN A 112 -15.82 1.05 12.38
N TYR A 113 -14.93 0.09 12.16
CA TYR A 113 -14.91 -1.17 12.87
C TYR A 113 -14.80 -0.99 14.38
N LEU A 114 -13.88 -0.15 14.85
CA LEU A 114 -13.73 0.14 16.27
C LEU A 114 -14.98 0.79 16.86
N THR A 115 -15.57 1.76 16.16
CA THR A 115 -16.81 2.41 16.59
C THR A 115 -17.95 1.41 16.73
N ASN A 116 -18.14 0.54 15.74
CA ASN A 116 -19.19 -0.47 15.74
C ASN A 116 -18.95 -1.57 16.78
N ARG A 117 -17.69 -1.99 16.96
CA ARG A 117 -17.31 -3.02 17.92
C ARG A 117 -17.58 -2.60 19.37
N PHE A 118 -17.27 -1.35 19.70
CA PHE A 118 -17.47 -0.81 21.04
C PHE A 118 -18.87 -0.21 21.23
N LEU A 119 -19.76 -0.32 20.22
CA LEU A 119 -21.10 0.25 20.25
C LEU A 119 -21.09 1.72 20.69
N SER A 120 -20.07 2.46 20.27
CA SER A 120 -19.90 3.85 20.65
C SER A 120 -21.02 4.70 20.05
N LYS A 121 -21.79 5.36 20.93
CA LYS A 121 -22.81 6.33 20.51
C LYS A 121 -22.17 7.65 20.05
N SER A 122 -20.91 7.90 20.39
CA SER A 122 -20.17 9.10 20.02
C SER A 122 -19.29 8.83 18.81
N LEU A 123 -19.32 9.74 17.85
CA LEU A 123 -18.39 9.74 16.71
C LEU A 123 -16.95 10.10 17.08
N ALA A 124 -16.69 10.50 18.34
CA ALA A 124 -15.38 10.96 18.78
C ALA A 124 -14.28 9.90 18.54
N LEU A 125 -14.56 8.62 18.85
CA LEU A 125 -13.60 7.54 18.63
C LEU A 125 -13.23 7.42 17.13
N GLN A 126 -14.23 7.47 16.26
CA GLN A 126 -14.01 7.38 14.82
C GLN A 126 -13.19 8.56 14.29
N VAL A 127 -13.51 9.78 14.74
CA VAL A 127 -12.83 11.01 14.33
C VAL A 127 -11.37 11.00 14.81
N ILE A 128 -11.12 10.65 16.07
CA ILE A 128 -9.75 10.58 16.60
C ILE A 128 -8.93 9.55 15.82
N CYS A 129 -9.45 8.36 15.61
CA CYS A 129 -8.76 7.35 14.81
C CYS A 129 -8.51 7.83 13.37
N ALA A 130 -9.50 8.46 12.72
CA ALA A 130 -9.36 8.98 11.38
C ALA A 130 -8.27 10.06 11.28
N ILE A 131 -8.18 10.96 12.26
CA ILE A 131 -7.12 11.98 12.30
C ILE A 131 -5.74 11.33 12.45
N VAL A 132 -5.60 10.36 13.36
CA VAL A 132 -4.33 9.64 13.57
C VAL A 132 -3.90 8.93 12.28
N PHE A 133 -4.80 8.23 11.62
CA PHE A 133 -4.52 7.58 10.34
C PHE A 133 -4.14 8.60 9.26
N LEU A 134 -4.89 9.69 9.13
CA LEU A 134 -4.62 10.73 8.15
C LEU A 134 -3.21 11.31 8.32
N VAL A 135 -2.80 11.64 9.54
CA VAL A 135 -1.46 12.16 9.83
C VAL A 135 -0.39 11.10 9.51
N ALA A 136 -0.57 9.88 10.00
CA ALA A 136 0.39 8.80 9.80
C ALA A 136 0.60 8.47 8.31
N TYR A 137 -0.49 8.29 7.57
CA TYR A 137 -0.41 7.98 6.13
C TYR A 137 0.09 9.15 5.28
N THR A 138 -0.18 10.39 5.66
CA THR A 138 0.41 11.57 4.98
C THR A 138 1.92 11.57 5.10
N ILE A 139 2.45 11.31 6.30
CA ILE A 139 3.90 11.21 6.54
C ILE A 139 4.48 10.03 5.75
N TYR A 140 3.81 8.88 5.77
CA TYR A 140 4.22 7.70 5.03
C TYR A 140 4.26 7.95 3.51
N ALA A 141 3.21 8.54 2.92
CA ALA A 141 3.16 8.88 1.51
C ALA A 141 4.26 9.87 1.12
N ALA A 142 4.48 10.91 1.93
CA ALA A 142 5.55 11.89 1.70
C ALA A 142 6.94 11.23 1.71
N SER A 143 7.18 10.29 2.64
CA SER A 143 8.45 9.55 2.70
C SER A 143 8.66 8.67 1.47
N SER A 144 7.61 8.03 0.98
CA SER A 144 7.64 7.17 -0.21
C SER A 144 7.94 7.99 -1.49
N VAL A 145 7.29 9.14 -1.66
CA VAL A 145 7.57 10.05 -2.80
C VAL A 145 9.00 10.56 -2.75
N LYS A 146 9.50 10.93 -1.56
CA LYS A 146 10.90 11.35 -1.39
C LYS A 146 11.88 10.23 -1.75
N ALA A 147 11.60 9.00 -1.33
CA ALA A 147 12.42 7.85 -1.66
C ALA A 147 12.47 7.57 -3.18
N CYS A 148 11.33 7.69 -3.88
CA CYS A 148 11.28 7.63 -5.34
C CYS A 148 12.18 8.71 -5.97
N GLY A 149 12.11 9.96 -5.50
CA GLY A 149 12.98 11.04 -5.97
C GLY A 149 14.46 10.72 -5.83
N THR A 150 14.86 10.19 -4.67
CA THR A 150 16.25 9.78 -4.42
C THR A 150 16.68 8.64 -5.34
N LEU A 151 15.82 7.63 -5.53
CA LEU A 151 16.09 6.50 -6.40
C LEU A 151 16.29 6.95 -7.85
N PHE A 152 15.39 7.77 -8.38
CA PHE A 152 15.49 8.29 -9.75
C PHE A 152 16.72 9.17 -9.94
N HIS A 153 17.07 9.97 -8.93
CA HIS A 153 18.31 10.74 -8.98
C HIS A 153 19.55 9.82 -9.06
N THR A 154 19.59 8.79 -8.23
CA THR A 154 20.74 7.87 -8.16
C THR A 154 20.87 6.99 -9.41
N VAL A 155 19.76 6.50 -9.95
CA VAL A 155 19.75 5.54 -11.07
C VAL A 155 19.77 6.26 -12.41
N ILE A 156 19.00 7.34 -12.54
CA ILE A 156 18.74 8.03 -13.82
C ILE A 156 19.54 9.35 -13.94
N GLY A 157 20.01 9.90 -12.82
CA GLY A 157 20.63 11.21 -12.76
C GLY A 157 19.63 12.37 -12.95
N MET A 158 18.33 12.11 -12.78
CA MET A 158 17.26 13.10 -12.89
C MET A 158 17.27 14.02 -11.67
N ASP A 159 16.86 15.28 -11.85
CA ASP A 159 16.68 16.19 -10.71
C ASP A 159 15.67 15.59 -9.70
N PRO A 160 16.02 15.52 -8.40
CA PRO A 160 15.17 14.87 -7.40
C PRO A 160 13.79 15.50 -7.27
N GLN A 161 13.66 16.81 -7.47
CA GLN A 161 12.38 17.51 -7.39
C GLN A 161 11.46 17.13 -8.55
N ILE A 162 12.00 17.10 -9.77
CA ILE A 162 11.27 16.68 -10.96
C ILE A 162 10.82 15.22 -10.80
N ALA A 163 11.71 14.36 -10.32
CA ALA A 163 11.42 12.96 -10.06
C ALA A 163 10.32 12.78 -9.01
N MET A 164 10.31 13.56 -7.93
CA MET A 164 9.24 13.52 -6.92
C MET A 164 7.88 13.94 -7.49
N TYR A 165 7.84 15.02 -8.28
CA TYR A 165 6.57 15.44 -8.92
C TYR A 165 6.06 14.41 -9.92
N LEU A 166 6.95 13.86 -10.72
CA LEU A 166 6.59 12.79 -11.67
C LEU A 166 6.03 11.57 -10.94
N ALA A 167 6.73 11.11 -9.89
CA ALA A 167 6.29 10.00 -9.07
C ALA A 167 4.93 10.27 -8.43
N ALA A 168 4.72 11.46 -7.85
CA ALA A 168 3.46 11.84 -7.26
C ALA A 168 2.30 11.81 -8.28
N VAL A 169 2.50 12.36 -9.47
CA VAL A 169 1.49 12.36 -10.53
C VAL A 169 1.18 10.93 -10.99
N VAL A 170 2.20 10.09 -11.17
CA VAL A 170 2.01 8.69 -11.57
C VAL A 170 1.28 7.91 -10.48
N ILE A 171 1.70 8.06 -9.21
CA ILE A 171 1.07 7.36 -8.08
C ILE A 171 -0.39 7.78 -7.93
N VAL A 172 -0.69 9.09 -7.92
CA VAL A 172 -2.06 9.59 -7.80
C VAL A 172 -2.89 9.15 -9.01
N GLY A 173 -2.36 9.30 -10.22
CA GLY A 173 -3.06 8.86 -11.44
C GLY A 173 -3.36 7.36 -11.44
N TYR A 174 -2.38 6.55 -11.08
CA TYR A 174 -2.51 5.11 -10.94
C TYR A 174 -3.52 4.73 -9.84
N THR A 175 -3.42 5.32 -8.65
CA THR A 175 -4.34 5.03 -7.54
C THR A 175 -5.77 5.44 -7.85
N CYS A 176 -5.96 6.57 -8.55
CA CYS A 176 -7.30 6.99 -8.99
C CYS A 176 -7.87 6.11 -10.11
N LEU A 177 -7.02 5.50 -10.94
CA LEU A 177 -7.42 4.62 -12.03
C LEU A 177 -7.55 3.15 -11.59
N LEU A 178 -6.69 2.70 -10.67
CA LEU A 178 -6.73 1.35 -10.11
C LEU A 178 -7.82 1.24 -9.05
N TYR A 179 -8.94 0.89 -9.52
CA TYR A 179 -10.18 0.83 -8.78
C TYR A 179 -10.37 -0.42 -7.93
N THR A 180 -9.38 -1.30 -7.69
CA THR A 180 -9.79 -2.58 -7.13
C THR A 180 -8.85 -3.35 -6.24
N SER A 181 -7.58 -3.39 -6.44
CA SER A 181 -6.81 -4.42 -5.74
C SER A 181 -5.96 -3.91 -4.60
N ASP A 182 -5.44 -2.71 -4.72
CA ASP A 182 -4.47 -2.19 -3.76
C ASP A 182 -5.10 -1.39 -2.62
N ALA A 183 -6.39 -1.04 -2.73
CA ALA A 183 -7.12 -0.38 -1.64
C ALA A 183 -7.86 -1.39 -0.73
N ALA A 184 -7.76 -2.68 -1.01
CA ALA A 184 -8.42 -3.73 -0.25
C ALA A 184 -7.58 -4.27 0.92
N ASP A 185 -6.33 -3.87 1.01
CA ASP A 185 -5.39 -4.20 2.06
C ASP A 185 -5.09 -2.96 2.92
#